data_5bf9249a13bba220eaa0aef10f0df028
#
_entry.id   5bf9249a13bba220eaa0aef10f0df028
#
_cell.length_a   1.000
_cell.length_b   1.000
_cell.length_c   1.000
_cell.angle_alpha   90.00
_cell.angle_beta   90.00
_cell.angle_gamma   90.00
#
_symmetry.space_group_name_H-M   'P 1'
#
loop_
_entity.id
_entity.type
_entity.pdbx_description
1 polymer ?
#
loop_
_entity_poly.entity_id
_entity_poly.type
_entity_poly.pdbx_seq_one_letter_code
_entity_poly.pdbx_strand_id
1 'polypeptide(L)'
;MSWLPLPAATADRDPFERVFALRPNLFEAWRDFASLFWTRRLVDPVVLELCRLRVAQLLGARYPQSVRTSQAQSAGLKEARIAALSDWWNRGDFDATERACLRFAEQFVLDAKGISDADAAAVVSALGEAGTVAFVEALAIFDGFSRFCCSLDVEQAADGGAQRAAGERRRTPARSGQ
;
A
#
# COMPACT_ATOMS: atom_id res chain seq x y z
N MET A 1 2.57 -16.88 -10.96
CA MET A 1 3.91 -17.51 -11.05
C MET A 1 4.88 -16.47 -11.60
N SER A 2 5.84 -16.00 -10.82
CA SER A 2 6.78 -14.96 -11.28
C SER A 2 7.58 -15.46 -12.46
N TRP A 3 7.65 -14.66 -13.51
CA TRP A 3 8.45 -14.98 -14.72
C TRP A 3 9.92 -14.56 -14.58
N LEU A 4 10.28 -13.96 -13.43
CA LEU A 4 11.67 -13.67 -13.10
C LEU A 4 12.27 -14.84 -12.29
N PRO A 5 13.47 -15.32 -12.62
CA PRO A 5 14.20 -16.24 -11.78
C PRO A 5 14.69 -15.50 -10.53
N LEU A 6 13.96 -15.62 -9.42
CA LEU A 6 14.33 -14.96 -8.17
C LEU A 6 15.43 -15.77 -7.45
N PRO A 7 16.41 -15.10 -6.81
CA PRO A 7 17.50 -15.78 -6.11
C PRO A 7 16.97 -16.68 -4.97
N ALA A 8 17.41 -17.95 -4.93
CA ALA A 8 16.99 -18.91 -3.91
C ALA A 8 17.30 -18.42 -2.47
N ALA A 9 18.42 -17.70 -2.30
CA ALA A 9 18.85 -17.12 -1.03
C ALA A 9 17.89 -16.06 -0.45
N THR A 10 16.88 -15.64 -1.22
CA THR A 10 15.87 -14.65 -0.81
C THR A 10 14.49 -15.27 -0.54
N ALA A 11 14.38 -16.60 -0.49
CA ALA A 11 13.10 -17.31 -0.38
C ALA A 11 12.28 -16.92 0.87
N ASP A 12 12.97 -16.58 1.96
CA ASP A 12 12.34 -16.20 3.24
C ASP A 12 12.03 -14.70 3.37
N ARG A 13 12.41 -13.89 2.35
CA ARG A 13 12.15 -12.45 2.34
C ARG A 13 10.72 -12.16 1.86
N ASP A 14 10.28 -10.95 2.18
CA ASP A 14 9.06 -10.39 1.61
C ASP A 14 9.05 -10.49 0.07
N PRO A 15 7.94 -10.87 -0.58
CA PRO A 15 7.87 -11.05 -2.03
C PRO A 15 8.34 -9.85 -2.83
N PHE A 16 8.06 -8.62 -2.37
CA PHE A 16 8.53 -7.40 -3.02
C PHE A 16 10.04 -7.22 -2.89
N GLU A 17 10.60 -7.46 -1.70
CA GLU A 17 12.05 -7.42 -1.48
C GLU A 17 12.80 -8.46 -2.31
N ARG A 18 12.20 -9.61 -2.55
CA ARG A 18 12.78 -10.66 -3.40
C ARG A 18 12.99 -10.20 -4.83
N VAL A 19 12.01 -9.49 -5.39
CA VAL A 19 12.14 -8.94 -6.74
C VAL A 19 13.23 -7.89 -6.80
N PHE A 20 13.27 -6.99 -5.81
CA PHE A 20 14.28 -5.95 -5.74
C PHE A 20 15.68 -6.45 -5.34
N ALA A 21 15.81 -7.68 -4.85
CA ALA A 21 17.14 -8.28 -4.65
C ALA A 21 17.95 -8.37 -5.97
N LEU A 22 17.28 -8.32 -7.13
CA LEU A 22 17.92 -8.20 -8.44
C LEU A 22 18.48 -6.80 -8.72
N ARG A 23 18.06 -5.78 -8.00
CA ARG A 23 18.46 -4.36 -8.16
C ARG A 23 18.48 -3.64 -6.80
N PRO A 24 19.37 -4.00 -5.86
CA PRO A 24 19.34 -3.48 -4.49
C PRO A 24 19.50 -1.96 -4.41
N ASN A 25 20.35 -1.34 -5.23
CA ASN A 25 20.54 0.11 -5.22
C ASN A 25 19.27 0.86 -5.66
N LEU A 26 18.50 0.29 -6.61
CA LEU A 26 17.22 0.85 -7.01
C LEU A 26 16.18 0.73 -5.88
N PHE A 27 16.21 -0.38 -5.14
CA PHE A 27 15.34 -0.57 -4.00
C PHE A 27 15.60 0.44 -2.89
N GLU A 28 16.85 0.69 -2.57
CA GLU A 28 17.23 1.69 -1.56
C GLU A 28 16.71 3.08 -1.94
N ALA A 29 17.00 3.54 -3.16
CA ALA A 29 16.54 4.84 -3.64
C ALA A 29 15.01 4.96 -3.65
N TRP A 30 14.32 3.93 -4.13
CA TRP A 30 12.86 3.88 -4.13
C TRP A 30 12.28 3.94 -2.70
N ARG A 31 12.82 3.12 -1.79
CA ARG A 31 12.39 3.07 -0.40
C ARG A 31 12.58 4.41 0.31
N ASP A 32 13.72 5.04 0.12
CA ASP A 32 14.06 6.32 0.73
C ASP A 32 13.08 7.40 0.25
N PHE A 33 12.82 7.47 -1.05
CA PHE A 33 11.84 8.40 -1.61
C PHE A 33 10.41 8.12 -1.10
N ALA A 34 9.95 6.88 -1.22
CA ALA A 34 8.61 6.50 -0.79
C ALA A 34 8.37 6.73 0.72
N SER A 35 9.44 6.60 1.54
CA SER A 35 9.34 6.82 2.98
C SER A 35 9.03 8.27 3.36
N LEU A 36 9.36 9.25 2.50
CA LEU A 36 9.14 10.68 2.78
C LEU A 36 7.67 11.00 3.03
N PHE A 37 6.75 10.37 2.30
CA PHE A 37 5.31 10.59 2.45
C PHE A 37 4.81 10.21 3.85
N TRP A 38 5.41 9.18 4.45
CA TRP A 38 5.02 8.64 5.75
C TRP A 38 5.77 9.31 6.92
N THR A 39 7.06 9.58 6.76
CA THR A 39 7.93 10.10 7.83
C THR A 39 7.80 11.61 7.99
N ARG A 40 7.57 12.35 6.92
CA ARG A 40 7.43 13.81 6.92
C ARG A 40 6.01 14.28 7.20
N ARG A 41 5.03 13.36 7.25
CA ARG A 41 3.60 13.67 7.43
C ARG A 41 3.12 14.80 6.50
N LEU A 42 3.50 14.69 5.23
CA LEU A 42 3.12 15.68 4.20
C LEU A 42 1.61 15.71 3.99
N VAL A 43 0.96 14.57 4.19
CA VAL A 43 -0.49 14.38 4.20
C VAL A 43 -0.81 13.48 5.40
N ASP A 44 -2.03 13.53 5.91
CA ASP A 44 -2.47 12.64 6.99
C ASP A 44 -2.26 11.16 6.62
N PRO A 45 -1.63 10.35 7.49
CA PRO A 45 -1.30 8.95 7.16
C PRO A 45 -2.53 8.07 6.96
N VAL A 46 -3.68 8.38 7.58
CA VAL A 46 -4.93 7.64 7.34
C VAL A 46 -5.43 7.91 5.93
N VAL A 47 -5.46 9.18 5.51
CA VAL A 47 -5.84 9.58 4.14
C VAL A 47 -4.94 8.90 3.11
N LEU A 48 -3.62 8.95 3.31
CA LEU A 48 -2.66 8.31 2.41
C LEU A 48 -2.89 6.80 2.30
N GLU A 49 -3.08 6.12 3.43
CA GLU A 49 -3.26 4.66 3.44
C GLU A 49 -4.59 4.25 2.80
N LEU A 50 -5.67 4.97 3.07
CA LEU A 50 -6.95 4.73 2.42
C LEU A 50 -6.85 4.87 0.90
N CYS A 51 -6.21 5.93 0.42
CA CYS A 51 -6.01 6.15 -1.02
C CYS A 51 -5.06 5.10 -1.63
N ARG A 52 -3.96 4.75 -0.95
CA ARG A 52 -3.04 3.69 -1.39
C ARG A 52 -3.76 2.35 -1.57
N LEU A 53 -4.55 1.97 -0.58
CA LEU A 53 -5.31 0.72 -0.62
C LEU A 53 -6.39 0.76 -1.70
N ARG A 54 -7.06 1.92 -1.89
CA ARG A 54 -8.05 2.08 -2.95
C ARG A 54 -7.45 1.97 -4.35
N VAL A 55 -6.30 2.60 -4.59
CA VAL A 55 -5.52 2.45 -5.84
C VAL A 55 -5.19 0.98 -6.08
N ALA A 56 -4.71 0.27 -5.04
CA ALA A 56 -4.38 -1.15 -5.16
C ALA A 56 -5.62 -2.02 -5.45
N GLN A 57 -6.79 -1.70 -4.89
CA GLN A 57 -8.06 -2.38 -5.19
C GLN A 57 -8.49 -2.19 -6.64
N LEU A 58 -8.45 -0.95 -7.14
CA LEU A 58 -8.83 -0.62 -8.51
C LEU A 58 -7.96 -1.35 -9.55
N LEU A 59 -6.69 -1.49 -9.24
CA LEU A 59 -5.71 -2.17 -10.10
C LEU A 59 -5.64 -3.69 -9.89
N GLY A 60 -6.36 -4.24 -8.90
CA GLY A 60 -6.30 -5.66 -8.56
C GLY A 60 -4.94 -6.13 -8.00
N ALA A 61 -4.13 -5.19 -7.49
CA ALA A 61 -2.79 -5.46 -7.00
C ALA A 61 -2.81 -6.10 -5.61
N ARG A 62 -2.69 -7.43 -5.53
CA ARG A 62 -2.85 -8.20 -4.29
C ARG A 62 -1.82 -7.87 -3.22
N TYR A 63 -0.54 -7.77 -3.60
CA TYR A 63 0.51 -7.48 -2.64
C TYR A 63 0.30 -6.14 -1.92
N PRO A 64 0.12 -4.98 -2.61
CA PRO A 64 -0.16 -3.72 -1.92
C PRO A 64 -1.44 -3.73 -1.07
N GLN A 65 -2.46 -4.51 -1.46
CA GLN A 65 -3.68 -4.64 -0.66
C GLN A 65 -3.46 -5.38 0.66
N SER A 66 -2.50 -6.26 0.74
CA SER A 66 -2.22 -7.09 1.91
C SER A 66 -1.31 -6.41 2.94
N VAL A 67 -0.52 -5.43 2.52
CA VAL A 67 0.41 -4.70 3.39
C VAL A 67 -0.30 -3.55 4.10
N ARG A 68 0.10 -3.25 5.34
CA ARG A 68 -0.38 -2.11 6.15
C ARG A 68 0.80 -1.25 6.57
N THR A 69 0.62 0.06 6.51
CA THR A 69 1.63 0.99 7.02
C THR A 69 1.48 1.18 8.53
N SER A 70 2.59 1.14 9.25
CA SER A 70 2.60 1.32 10.70
C SER A 70 2.14 2.72 11.11
N GLN A 71 2.39 3.71 10.26
CA GLN A 71 1.99 5.10 10.49
C GLN A 71 0.47 5.27 10.50
N ALA A 72 -0.24 4.64 9.55
CA ALA A 72 -1.70 4.69 9.51
C ALA A 72 -2.32 3.87 10.65
N GLN A 73 -1.74 2.71 10.98
CA GLN A 73 -2.17 1.92 12.14
C GLN A 73 -2.01 2.70 13.45
N SER A 74 -0.87 3.37 13.64
CA SER A 74 -0.61 4.22 14.81
C SER A 74 -1.52 5.45 14.87
N ALA A 75 -2.00 5.94 13.70
CA ALA A 75 -3.00 6.99 13.60
C ALA A 75 -4.44 6.49 13.81
N GLY A 76 -4.63 5.19 14.07
CA GLY A 76 -5.92 4.62 14.45
C GLY A 76 -6.74 4.03 13.28
N LEU A 77 -6.17 3.87 12.09
CA LEU A 77 -6.86 3.20 10.99
C LEU A 77 -7.12 1.73 11.33
N LYS A 78 -8.40 1.34 11.28
CA LYS A 78 -8.87 0.00 11.61
C LYS A 78 -9.22 -0.80 10.36
N GLU A 79 -9.07 -2.13 10.42
CA GLU A 79 -9.41 -3.05 9.32
C GLU A 79 -10.88 -2.93 8.89
N ALA A 80 -11.80 -2.62 9.78
CA ALA A 80 -13.22 -2.40 9.43
C ALA A 80 -13.39 -1.24 8.44
N ARG A 81 -12.61 -0.15 8.57
CA ARG A 81 -12.63 0.96 7.62
C ARG A 81 -11.98 0.59 6.29
N ILE A 82 -10.93 -0.20 6.33
CA ILE A 82 -10.27 -0.73 5.12
C ILE A 82 -11.24 -1.63 4.34
N ALA A 83 -11.97 -2.50 5.03
CA ALA A 83 -12.99 -3.35 4.41
C ALA A 83 -14.13 -2.53 3.76
N ALA A 84 -14.43 -1.34 4.28
CA ALA A 84 -15.46 -0.44 3.75
C ALA A 84 -15.01 0.34 2.49
N LEU A 85 -13.72 0.32 2.12
CA LEU A 85 -13.20 1.09 0.98
C LEU A 85 -13.82 0.73 -0.36
N SER A 86 -14.28 -0.51 -0.53
CA SER A 86 -14.93 -0.93 -1.79
C SER A 86 -16.28 -0.26 -2.04
N ASP A 87 -16.88 0.33 -1.01
CA ASP A 87 -18.19 0.99 -1.02
C ASP A 87 -18.17 2.34 -0.26
N TRP A 88 -17.01 2.99 -0.21
CA TRP A 88 -16.76 4.18 0.60
C TRP A 88 -17.75 5.32 0.33
N TRP A 89 -18.25 5.45 -0.89
CA TRP A 89 -19.20 6.51 -1.31
C TRP A 89 -20.57 6.40 -0.64
N ASN A 90 -21.00 5.18 -0.26
CA ASN A 90 -22.26 4.91 0.45
C ASN A 90 -22.12 4.91 1.97
N ARG A 91 -20.91 5.08 2.50
CA ARG A 91 -20.60 4.93 3.93
C ARG A 91 -20.53 6.27 4.64
N GLY A 92 -21.00 6.32 5.88
CA GLY A 92 -20.93 7.53 6.73
C GLY A 92 -19.63 7.69 7.51
N ASP A 93 -18.76 6.70 7.49
CA ASP A 93 -17.54 6.61 8.29
C ASP A 93 -16.29 7.20 7.62
N PHE A 94 -16.44 7.87 6.49
CA PHE A 94 -15.40 8.65 5.82
C PHE A 94 -15.73 10.14 5.89
N ASP A 95 -14.79 10.95 6.37
CA ASP A 95 -14.97 12.41 6.47
C ASP A 95 -14.86 13.12 5.11
N ALA A 96 -15.05 14.44 5.10
CA ALA A 96 -15.04 15.24 3.88
C ALA A 96 -13.66 15.22 3.17
N THR A 97 -12.57 15.26 3.92
CA THR A 97 -11.19 15.21 3.39
C THR A 97 -10.91 13.85 2.77
N GLU A 98 -11.23 12.78 3.47
CA GLU A 98 -11.06 11.41 2.99
C GLU A 98 -11.86 11.16 1.71
N ARG A 99 -13.12 11.64 1.67
CA ARG A 99 -13.98 11.53 0.48
C ARG A 99 -13.44 12.29 -0.71
N ALA A 100 -12.96 13.52 -0.52
CA ALA A 100 -12.34 14.31 -1.58
C ALA A 100 -11.09 13.60 -2.14
N CYS A 101 -10.22 13.10 -1.26
CA CYS A 101 -9.01 12.39 -1.65
C CYS A 101 -9.30 11.04 -2.31
N LEU A 102 -10.24 10.24 -1.80
CA LEU A 102 -10.63 8.97 -2.40
C LEU A 102 -11.22 9.14 -3.79
N ARG A 103 -12.11 10.12 -3.97
CA ARG A 103 -12.70 10.45 -5.28
C ARG A 103 -11.64 10.87 -6.28
N PHE A 104 -10.73 11.76 -5.87
CA PHE A 104 -9.61 12.19 -6.69
C PHE A 104 -8.69 11.00 -7.05
N ALA A 105 -8.36 10.14 -6.09
CA ALA A 105 -7.53 8.97 -6.31
C ALA A 105 -8.14 7.98 -7.32
N GLU A 106 -9.46 7.75 -7.25
CA GLU A 106 -10.16 6.92 -8.23
C GLU A 106 -10.07 7.51 -9.63
N GLN A 107 -10.37 8.80 -9.77
CA GLN A 107 -10.30 9.47 -11.06
C GLN A 107 -8.86 9.51 -11.60
N PHE A 108 -7.87 9.72 -10.74
CA PHE A 108 -6.45 9.68 -11.11
C PHE A 108 -6.05 8.34 -11.75
N VAL A 109 -6.50 7.22 -11.18
CA VAL A 109 -6.18 5.89 -11.69
C VAL A 109 -6.93 5.56 -12.98
N LEU A 110 -8.19 5.97 -13.07
CA LEU A 110 -9.08 5.62 -14.19
C LEU A 110 -8.83 6.52 -15.41
N ASP A 111 -8.77 7.82 -15.19
CA ASP A 111 -8.51 8.83 -16.23
C ASP A 111 -8.02 10.13 -15.59
N ALA A 112 -6.71 10.30 -15.47
CA ALA A 112 -6.11 11.50 -14.87
C ALA A 112 -6.45 12.80 -15.62
N LYS A 113 -6.79 12.75 -16.92
CA LYS A 113 -7.23 13.92 -17.68
C LYS A 113 -8.67 14.30 -17.42
N GLY A 114 -9.47 13.36 -16.92
CA GLY A 114 -10.86 13.56 -16.57
C GLY A 114 -11.07 14.11 -15.15
N ILE A 115 -10.00 14.45 -14.41
CA ILE A 115 -10.12 15.11 -13.10
C ILE A 115 -10.79 16.47 -13.32
N SER A 116 -11.96 16.67 -12.67
CA SER A 116 -12.70 17.92 -12.79
C SER A 116 -12.09 19.03 -11.93
N ASP A 117 -12.31 20.29 -12.33
CA ASP A 117 -11.91 21.46 -11.51
C ASP A 117 -12.51 21.39 -10.11
N ALA A 118 -13.72 20.85 -9.98
CA ALA A 118 -14.40 20.69 -8.69
C ALA A 118 -13.69 19.66 -7.79
N ASP A 119 -13.24 18.53 -8.35
CA ASP A 119 -12.51 17.53 -7.60
C ASP A 119 -11.11 18.03 -7.19
N ALA A 120 -10.43 18.75 -8.08
CA ALA A 120 -9.16 19.39 -7.80
C ALA A 120 -9.30 20.46 -6.70
N ALA A 121 -10.31 21.33 -6.79
CA ALA A 121 -10.58 22.36 -5.79
C ALA A 121 -10.92 21.76 -4.42
N ALA A 122 -11.67 20.64 -4.37
CA ALA A 122 -11.98 19.94 -3.12
C ALA A 122 -10.72 19.42 -2.42
N VAL A 123 -9.77 18.85 -3.16
CA VAL A 123 -8.49 18.38 -2.60
C VAL A 123 -7.63 19.55 -2.16
N VAL A 124 -7.52 20.62 -2.95
CA VAL A 124 -6.79 21.84 -2.56
C VAL A 124 -7.38 22.47 -1.29
N SER A 125 -8.72 22.51 -1.19
CA SER A 125 -9.40 22.99 0.03
C SER A 125 -9.11 22.14 1.26
N ALA A 126 -9.00 20.83 1.08
CA ALA A 126 -8.76 19.88 2.18
C ALA A 126 -7.30 19.82 2.64
N LEU A 127 -6.34 19.88 1.71
CA LEU A 127 -4.91 19.65 1.97
C LEU A 127 -4.03 20.89 1.84
N GLY A 128 -4.56 21.98 1.28
CA GLY A 128 -3.77 23.11 0.83
C GLY A 128 -2.94 22.80 -0.43
N GLU A 129 -2.34 23.82 -1.04
CA GLU A 129 -1.57 23.66 -2.29
C GLU A 129 -0.38 22.70 -2.12
N ALA A 130 0.43 22.90 -1.08
CA ALA A 130 1.59 22.04 -0.83
C ALA A 130 1.21 20.60 -0.50
N GLY A 131 0.14 20.40 0.29
CA GLY A 131 -0.40 19.09 0.59
C GLY A 131 -0.95 18.39 -0.65
N THR A 132 -1.60 19.13 -1.54
CA THR A 132 -2.09 18.62 -2.82
C THR A 132 -0.96 18.11 -3.70
N VAL A 133 0.15 18.84 -3.83
CA VAL A 133 1.32 18.39 -4.61
C VAL A 133 1.87 17.10 -4.02
N ALA A 134 2.04 17.04 -2.70
CA ALA A 134 2.52 15.84 -2.01
C ALA A 134 1.56 14.65 -2.18
N PHE A 135 0.26 14.90 -2.15
CA PHE A 135 -0.77 13.88 -2.33
C PHE A 135 -0.78 13.30 -3.76
N VAL A 136 -0.73 14.17 -4.77
CA VAL A 136 -0.72 13.73 -6.18
C VAL A 136 0.54 12.92 -6.50
N GLU A 137 1.70 13.35 -5.98
CA GLU A 137 2.94 12.59 -6.12
C GLU A 137 2.85 11.22 -5.41
N ALA A 138 2.24 11.17 -4.21
CA ALA A 138 2.00 9.90 -3.53
C ALA A 138 1.09 8.98 -4.36
N LEU A 139 0.04 9.49 -4.99
CA LEU A 139 -0.82 8.70 -5.88
C LEU A 139 -0.04 8.13 -7.07
N ALA A 140 0.85 8.92 -7.69
CA ALA A 140 1.70 8.44 -8.79
C ALA A 140 2.61 7.28 -8.34
N ILE A 141 3.16 7.36 -7.12
CA ILE A 141 3.94 6.27 -6.51
C ILE A 141 3.06 5.05 -6.26
N PHE A 142 1.86 5.21 -5.71
CA PHE A 142 0.97 4.09 -5.39
C PHE A 142 0.45 3.39 -6.66
N ASP A 143 0.11 4.15 -7.70
CA ASP A 143 -0.28 3.61 -9.00
C ASP A 143 0.87 2.85 -9.65
N GLY A 144 2.04 3.49 -9.77
CA GLY A 144 3.24 2.87 -10.34
C GLY A 144 3.67 1.62 -9.57
N PHE A 145 3.64 1.66 -8.23
CA PHE A 145 3.94 0.53 -7.38
C PHE A 145 2.95 -0.64 -7.57
N SER A 146 1.66 -0.34 -7.64
CA SER A 146 0.64 -1.37 -7.86
C SER A 146 0.79 -2.02 -9.23
N ARG A 147 1.04 -1.24 -10.28
CA ARG A 147 1.31 -1.75 -11.63
C ARG A 147 2.61 -2.57 -11.70
N PHE A 148 3.66 -2.13 -11.00
CA PHE A 148 4.90 -2.89 -10.87
C PHE A 148 4.63 -4.27 -10.25
N CYS A 149 3.88 -4.32 -9.14
CA CYS A 149 3.53 -5.58 -8.50
C CYS A 149 2.71 -6.49 -9.42
N CYS A 150 1.72 -5.95 -10.13
CA CYS A 150 0.94 -6.71 -11.11
C CYS A 150 1.81 -7.21 -12.27
N SER A 151 2.67 -6.35 -12.82
CA SER A 151 3.50 -6.66 -14.00
C SER A 151 4.55 -7.73 -13.72
N LEU A 152 5.04 -7.83 -12.50
CA LEU A 152 6.05 -8.81 -12.08
C LEU A 152 5.47 -9.96 -11.26
N ASP A 153 4.13 -10.06 -11.18
CA ASP A 153 3.41 -11.10 -10.44
C ASP A 153 3.91 -11.20 -8.98
N VAL A 154 4.07 -10.01 -8.34
CA VAL A 154 4.44 -9.92 -6.93
C VAL A 154 3.20 -10.22 -6.12
N GLU A 155 3.02 -11.48 -5.79
CA GLU A 155 1.93 -11.92 -4.90
C GLU A 155 2.46 -12.10 -3.49
N GLN A 156 1.64 -11.77 -2.50
CA GLN A 156 1.91 -12.21 -1.15
C GLN A 156 1.88 -13.75 -1.17
N ALA A 157 2.90 -14.38 -0.59
CA ALA A 157 2.86 -15.83 -0.43
C ALA A 157 1.53 -16.20 0.24
N ALA A 158 0.68 -16.92 -0.50
CA ALA A 158 -0.60 -17.37 0.01
C ALA A 158 -0.35 -18.00 1.38
N ASP A 159 -1.15 -17.61 2.38
CA ASP A 159 -1.21 -17.99 3.81
C ASP A 159 -0.31 -19.12 4.38
N GLY A 160 0.57 -19.70 3.59
CA GLY A 160 1.57 -20.70 4.01
C GLY A 160 2.68 -20.15 4.91
N GLY A 161 2.95 -18.84 4.88
CA GLY A 161 4.00 -18.20 5.70
C GLY A 161 3.58 -18.06 7.16
N ALA A 162 2.36 -17.64 7.42
CA ALA A 162 1.84 -17.49 8.78
C ALA A 162 1.61 -18.87 9.45
N GLN A 163 1.19 -19.88 8.68
CA GLN A 163 1.03 -21.25 9.17
C GLN A 163 2.36 -21.97 9.39
N ARG A 164 3.41 -21.71 8.61
CA ARG A 164 4.75 -22.25 8.86
C ARG A 164 5.35 -21.70 10.16
N ALA A 165 5.27 -20.40 10.41
CA ALA A 165 5.75 -19.79 11.65
C ALA A 165 4.96 -20.27 12.90
N ALA A 166 3.68 -20.60 12.77
CA ALA A 166 2.87 -21.19 13.83
C ALA A 166 3.16 -22.69 14.02
N GLY A 167 3.51 -23.42 12.96
CA GLY A 167 3.84 -24.85 13.00
C GLY A 167 5.22 -25.13 13.59
N GLU A 168 6.21 -24.28 13.34
CA GLU A 168 7.57 -24.43 13.90
C GLU A 168 7.64 -24.12 15.39
N ARG A 169 6.79 -23.27 15.92
CA ARG A 169 6.71 -23.02 17.38
C ARG A 169 6.14 -24.20 18.17
N ARG A 170 5.55 -25.20 17.54
CA ARG A 170 5.00 -26.39 18.21
C ARG A 170 5.93 -27.61 18.23
N ARG A 171 7.11 -27.52 17.61
CA ARG A 171 8.10 -28.61 17.61
C ARG A 171 9.36 -28.22 18.40
N THR A 172 9.21 -27.95 19.68
CA THR A 172 10.32 -28.06 20.60
C THR A 172 10.29 -29.48 21.16
N PRO A 173 11.28 -30.36 20.88
CA PRO A 173 11.33 -31.67 21.50
C PRO A 173 11.64 -31.50 22.97
N ALA A 174 10.82 -32.10 23.80
CA ALA A 174 11.08 -32.28 25.22
C ALA A 174 12.47 -32.92 25.37
N ARG A 175 13.41 -32.24 26.04
CA ARG A 175 14.63 -32.86 26.53
C ARG A 175 14.24 -33.90 27.56
N SER A 176 14.31 -35.17 27.19
CA SER A 176 14.36 -36.27 28.13
C SER A 176 15.66 -36.17 28.90
N GLY A 177 15.52 -35.93 30.22
CA GLY A 177 16.63 -36.05 31.15
C GLY A 177 16.96 -37.53 31.39
N GLN A 178 18.21 -37.82 31.42
CA GLN A 178 18.86 -38.79 32.32
C GLN A 178 20.25 -38.26 32.64
#